data_5a7cb5f5dc6a9fe09264d115be74c587
#
_entry.id   5a7cb5f5dc6a9fe09264d115be74c587
#
_cell.length_a   1.000
_cell.length_b   1.000
_cell.length_c   1.000
_cell.angle_alpha   90.00
_cell.angle_beta   90.00
_cell.angle_gamma   90.00
#
_symmetry.space_group_name_H-M   'P 1'
#
loop_
_entity.id
_entity.type
_entity.pdbx_description
1 polymer ?
#
loop_
_entity_poly.entity_id
_entity_poly.type
_entity_poly.pdbx_seq_one_letter_code
_entity_poly.pdbx_strand_id
1 'polypeptide(L)'
;ERQSSFFTTGGLAAVHVEDRSKQGIWNGFKNKETYATSGPQILLWFDLITTSETFPMGSKVNLEKNPVFEVKAVGSFKQKPGCPDFGLSANDNARLKKICGGECFNPSNERRNITRIEVIKITPQNYNDEPVDELIEDTWKVFDCKPSQDGCKIRFSDREFQRNGRDSVYYVRAIEEPSLRVNGDNLRCEYDDQGNCIKVNICHCLLYTSPSPRDVHL
;
A
#
# COMPACT_ATOMS: atom_id res chain seq x y z
N GLU A 1 -3.63 -27.55 0.83
CA GLU A 1 -4.49 -26.38 0.59
C GLU A 1 -4.34 -25.28 1.66
N ARG A 2 -4.11 -25.63 2.93
CA ARG A 2 -3.77 -24.62 3.96
C ARG A 2 -2.38 -24.00 3.79
N GLN A 3 -1.50 -24.64 3.07
CA GLN A 3 -0.12 -24.16 2.88
C GLN A 3 -0.04 -22.91 2.00
N SER A 4 -0.92 -22.77 1.02
CA SER A 4 -0.89 -21.62 0.11
C SER A 4 -1.18 -20.28 0.79
N SER A 5 -1.98 -20.28 1.87
CA SER A 5 -2.29 -19.05 2.62
C SER A 5 -1.09 -18.49 3.42
N PHE A 6 -0.05 -19.30 3.65
CA PHE A 6 1.18 -18.83 4.29
C PHE A 6 2.21 -18.28 3.31
N PHE A 7 1.96 -18.42 2.01
CA PHE A 7 2.89 -17.98 0.96
C PHE A 7 2.62 -16.55 0.46
N THR A 8 1.51 -15.96 0.87
CA THR A 8 1.15 -14.61 0.49
C THR A 8 1.14 -13.71 1.72
N THR A 9 1.71 -12.52 1.57
CA THR A 9 1.56 -11.48 2.59
C THR A 9 0.09 -11.09 2.65
N GLY A 10 -0.51 -11.15 3.83
CA GLY A 10 -1.85 -10.61 4.03
C GLY A 10 -1.86 -9.11 3.80
N GLY A 11 -2.91 -8.58 3.19
CA GLY A 11 -3.12 -7.14 3.12
C GLY A 11 -3.28 -6.54 4.52
N LEU A 12 -2.89 -5.30 4.69
CA LEU A 12 -3.06 -4.55 5.92
C LEU A 12 -4.06 -3.42 5.70
N ALA A 13 -4.95 -3.21 6.67
CA ALA A 13 -5.74 -1.98 6.77
C ALA A 13 -5.02 -1.00 7.70
N ALA A 14 -4.89 0.24 7.27
CA ALA A 14 -4.35 1.33 8.06
C ALA A 14 -5.44 2.38 8.31
N VAL A 15 -5.37 3.05 9.43
CA VAL A 15 -6.30 4.11 9.82
C VAL A 15 -5.51 5.29 10.39
N HIS A 16 -5.85 6.49 9.94
CA HIS A 16 -5.32 7.73 10.53
C HIS A 16 -6.08 8.05 11.80
N VAL A 17 -5.33 8.29 12.87
CA VAL A 17 -5.89 8.59 14.19
C VAL A 17 -5.03 9.60 14.91
N GLU A 18 -5.65 10.42 15.74
CA GLU A 18 -4.93 11.35 16.62
C GLU A 18 -4.25 10.61 17.77
N ASP A 19 -4.90 9.56 18.28
CA ASP A 19 -4.38 8.70 19.34
C ASP A 19 -4.74 7.22 19.09
N ARG A 20 -4.06 6.32 19.80
CA ARG A 20 -4.27 4.87 19.71
C ARG A 20 -5.36 4.35 20.65
N SER A 21 -6.24 5.20 21.15
CA SER A 21 -7.37 4.77 21.94
C SER A 21 -8.40 4.01 21.11
N LYS A 22 -9.24 3.23 21.76
CA LYS A 22 -10.37 2.56 21.11
C LYS A 22 -11.28 3.59 20.39
N GLN A 23 -11.51 4.73 21.01
CA GLN A 23 -12.36 5.78 20.46
C GLN A 23 -11.69 6.46 19.26
N GLY A 24 -10.39 6.78 19.34
CA GLY A 24 -9.62 7.34 18.22
C GLY A 24 -9.65 6.44 17.00
N ILE A 25 -9.37 5.15 17.18
CA ILE A 25 -9.43 4.15 16.10
C ILE A 25 -10.84 4.05 15.52
N TRP A 26 -11.87 4.01 16.35
CA TRP A 26 -13.27 3.97 15.90
C TRP A 26 -13.63 5.20 15.07
N ASN A 27 -13.23 6.39 15.52
CA ASN A 27 -13.49 7.64 14.81
C ASN A 27 -12.81 7.66 13.43
N GLY A 28 -11.55 7.24 13.34
CA GLY A 28 -10.84 7.14 12.06
C GLY A 28 -11.54 6.21 11.07
N PHE A 29 -12.02 5.05 11.51
CA PHE A 29 -12.84 4.16 10.67
C PHE A 29 -14.17 4.79 10.27
N LYS A 30 -14.87 5.43 11.21
CA LYS A 30 -16.14 6.10 10.95
C LYS A 30 -16.00 7.24 9.94
N ASN A 31 -14.92 7.99 10.02
CA ASN A 31 -14.58 9.06 9.10
C ASN A 31 -14.01 8.56 7.76
N LYS A 32 -13.76 7.25 7.65
CA LYS A 32 -13.13 6.62 6.46
C LYS A 32 -11.71 7.13 6.18
N GLU A 33 -11.01 7.59 7.18
CA GLU A 33 -9.61 7.98 7.11
C GLU A 33 -8.72 6.74 7.07
N THR A 34 -8.93 5.92 6.06
CA THR A 34 -8.38 4.55 5.97
C THR A 34 -7.81 4.27 4.59
N TYR A 35 -6.79 3.43 4.56
CA TYR A 35 -6.26 2.86 3.33
C TYR A 35 -5.83 1.42 3.55
N ALA A 36 -5.56 0.70 2.47
CA ALA A 36 -5.07 -0.67 2.51
C ALA A 36 -3.69 -0.77 1.87
N THR A 37 -2.93 -1.75 2.29
CA THR A 37 -1.67 -2.12 1.64
C THR A 37 -1.68 -3.61 1.28
N SER A 38 -0.81 -4.02 0.37
CA SER A 38 -0.61 -5.42 0.00
C SER A 38 0.34 -6.18 0.94
N GLY A 39 0.58 -5.64 2.15
CA GLY A 39 1.45 -6.22 3.19
C GLY A 39 2.54 -5.27 3.67
N PRO A 40 3.31 -4.58 2.80
CA PRO A 40 4.26 -3.57 3.24
C PRO A 40 3.59 -2.43 4.02
N GLN A 41 4.25 -1.95 5.06
CA GLN A 41 3.74 -0.87 5.91
C GLN A 41 4.05 0.51 5.30
N ILE A 42 3.55 0.76 4.10
CA ILE A 42 3.59 2.07 3.46
C ILE A 42 2.73 3.05 4.26
N LEU A 43 3.20 4.28 4.44
CA LEU A 43 2.41 5.37 4.99
C LEU A 43 1.87 6.22 3.84
N LEU A 44 0.58 6.50 3.84
CA LEU A 44 -0.11 7.21 2.76
C LEU A 44 -1.03 8.28 3.32
N TRP A 45 -0.93 9.50 2.79
CA TRP A 45 -1.85 10.62 3.01
C TRP A 45 -2.38 11.09 1.66
N PHE A 46 -3.65 11.38 1.61
CA PHE A 46 -4.31 11.90 0.42
C PHE A 46 -5.31 12.95 0.83
N ASP A 47 -5.01 14.21 0.58
CA ASP A 47 -5.73 15.35 1.08
C ASP A 47 -6.26 16.22 -0.05
N LEU A 48 -7.48 16.73 0.10
CA LEU A 48 -8.02 17.79 -0.71
C LEU A 48 -7.66 19.15 -0.07
N ILE A 49 -7.00 20.00 -0.83
CA ILE A 49 -6.52 21.30 -0.36
C ILE A 49 -7.41 22.40 -0.92
N THR A 50 -8.02 23.17 -0.03
CA THR A 50 -8.74 24.40 -0.37
C THR A 50 -7.97 25.62 0.12
N THR A 51 -8.49 26.82 -0.12
CA THR A 51 -7.86 28.06 0.35
C THR A 51 -7.99 28.23 1.87
N SER A 52 -8.98 27.59 2.51
CA SER A 52 -9.29 27.73 3.94
C SER A 52 -8.99 26.49 4.76
N GLU A 53 -9.10 25.32 4.15
CA GLU A 53 -9.11 24.04 4.88
C GLU A 53 -8.42 22.94 4.08
N THR A 54 -8.00 21.91 4.81
CA THR A 54 -7.51 20.65 4.26
C THR A 54 -8.45 19.53 4.68
N PHE A 55 -8.91 18.75 3.74
CA PHE A 55 -9.82 17.64 3.98
C PHE A 55 -9.07 16.31 3.75
N PRO A 56 -8.95 15.45 4.76
CA PRO A 56 -8.26 14.18 4.64
C PRO A 56 -9.03 13.18 3.77
N MET A 57 -8.36 12.08 3.42
CA MET A 57 -8.99 10.94 2.75
C MET A 57 -10.27 10.51 3.50
N GLY A 58 -11.27 10.02 2.76
CA GLY A 58 -12.58 9.66 3.31
C GLY A 58 -13.59 10.81 3.35
N SER A 59 -13.14 12.04 3.17
CA SER A 59 -14.02 13.21 3.18
C SER A 59 -14.94 13.28 1.95
N LYS A 60 -16.14 13.79 2.16
CA LYS A 60 -17.07 14.17 1.10
C LYS A 60 -17.24 15.70 1.15
N VAL A 61 -16.88 16.36 0.05
CA VAL A 61 -16.83 17.83 -0.01
C VAL A 61 -17.57 18.32 -1.25
N ASN A 62 -18.44 19.31 -1.08
CA ASN A 62 -19.07 19.97 -2.20
C ASN A 62 -18.17 21.13 -2.68
N LEU A 63 -17.82 21.10 -3.95
CA LEU A 63 -16.91 22.07 -4.55
C LEU A 63 -17.55 22.75 -5.75
N GLU A 64 -17.38 24.07 -5.82
CA GLU A 64 -17.74 24.86 -6.99
C GLU A 64 -16.55 25.07 -7.96
N LYS A 65 -15.35 24.79 -7.47
CA LYS A 65 -14.09 24.98 -8.22
C LYS A 65 -13.38 23.65 -8.42
N ASN A 66 -12.45 23.67 -9.35
CA ASN A 66 -11.61 22.51 -9.61
C ASN A 66 -10.83 22.09 -8.35
N PRO A 67 -10.89 20.82 -7.93
CA PRO A 67 -10.20 20.34 -6.75
C PRO A 67 -8.68 20.36 -6.94
N VAL A 68 -7.99 20.63 -5.85
CA VAL A 68 -6.54 20.50 -5.75
C VAL A 68 -6.23 19.48 -4.68
N PHE A 69 -5.40 18.50 -5.03
CA PHE A 69 -5.04 17.41 -4.15
C PHE A 69 -3.56 17.43 -3.82
N GLU A 70 -3.24 16.95 -2.64
CA GLU A 70 -1.89 16.64 -2.21
C GLU A 70 -1.81 15.17 -1.79
N VAL A 71 -0.81 14.48 -2.26
CA VAL A 71 -0.52 13.09 -1.86
C VAL A 71 0.88 13.04 -1.28
N LYS A 72 1.01 12.37 -0.14
CA LYS A 72 2.30 12.00 0.43
C LYS A 72 2.32 10.50 0.67
N ALA A 73 3.36 9.84 0.19
CA ALA A 73 3.59 8.44 0.44
C ALA A 73 5.01 8.21 0.93
N VAL A 74 5.16 7.37 1.97
CA VAL A 74 6.46 7.02 2.55
C VAL A 74 6.59 5.51 2.54
N GLY A 75 7.65 4.99 1.96
CA GLY A 75 7.86 3.56 1.81
C GLY A 75 8.03 2.81 3.12
N SER A 76 7.81 1.52 3.08
CA SER A 76 7.99 0.62 4.21
C SER A 76 9.48 0.51 4.60
N PHE A 77 9.76 0.12 5.84
CA PHE A 77 11.13 -0.17 6.24
C PHE A 77 11.67 -1.43 5.55
N LYS A 78 12.88 -1.35 5.04
CA LYS A 78 13.62 -2.53 4.60
C LYS A 78 13.81 -3.46 5.80
N GLN A 79 13.57 -4.74 5.57
CA GLN A 79 13.78 -5.74 6.59
C GLN A 79 15.23 -6.24 6.52
N LYS A 80 15.88 -6.41 7.68
CA LYS A 80 17.19 -7.02 7.82
C LYS A 80 17.06 -8.36 8.53
N PRO A 81 17.89 -9.36 8.17
CA PRO A 81 17.87 -10.63 8.86
C PRO A 81 18.31 -10.48 10.33
N GLY A 82 17.83 -11.39 11.16
CA GLY A 82 18.09 -11.44 12.58
C GLY A 82 16.85 -11.12 13.43
N CYS A 83 16.78 -11.71 14.60
CA CYS A 83 15.72 -11.41 15.55
C CYS A 83 16.00 -10.07 16.26
N PRO A 84 14.96 -9.28 16.60
CA PRO A 84 15.14 -8.07 17.35
C PRO A 84 15.64 -8.37 18.79
N ASP A 85 16.42 -7.45 19.37
CA ASP A 85 17.08 -7.64 20.66
C ASP A 85 16.11 -8.03 21.80
N PHE A 86 14.91 -7.46 21.80
CA PHE A 86 13.89 -7.84 22.79
C PHE A 86 13.42 -9.30 22.63
N GLY A 87 13.42 -9.83 21.42
CA GLY A 87 13.12 -11.24 21.15
C GLY A 87 14.22 -12.16 21.63
N LEU A 88 15.48 -11.74 21.45
CA LEU A 88 16.67 -12.47 21.93
C LEU A 88 16.76 -12.48 23.47
N SER A 89 16.42 -11.36 24.11
CA SER A 89 16.45 -11.26 25.57
C SER A 89 15.31 -12.00 26.28
N ALA A 90 14.17 -12.16 25.60
CA ALA A 90 12.98 -12.79 26.16
C ALA A 90 12.91 -14.31 25.96
N ASN A 91 13.73 -14.88 25.06
CA ASN A 91 13.67 -16.30 24.70
C ASN A 91 15.09 -16.89 24.57
N ASP A 92 15.23 -18.17 24.88
CA ASP A 92 16.43 -18.91 24.56
C ASP A 92 16.54 -19.20 23.05
N ASN A 93 17.75 -19.46 22.58
CA ASN A 93 18.04 -19.71 21.17
C ASN A 93 17.30 -20.93 20.61
N ALA A 94 17.07 -21.97 21.42
CA ALA A 94 16.37 -23.17 21.00
C ALA A 94 14.89 -22.87 20.73
N ARG A 95 14.28 -22.07 21.61
CA ARG A 95 12.90 -21.61 21.46
C ARG A 95 12.74 -20.69 20.25
N LEU A 96 13.65 -19.74 20.03
CA LEU A 96 13.65 -18.87 18.87
C LEU A 96 13.76 -19.68 17.57
N LYS A 97 14.69 -20.62 17.50
CA LYS A 97 14.83 -21.51 16.35
C LYS A 97 13.55 -22.31 16.07
N LYS A 98 12.88 -22.79 17.13
CA LYS A 98 11.61 -23.52 17.01
C LYS A 98 10.46 -22.64 16.53
N ILE A 99 10.37 -21.39 17.01
CA ILE A 99 9.30 -20.46 16.67
C ILE A 99 9.49 -19.86 15.28
N CYS A 100 10.73 -19.42 14.99
CA CYS A 100 11.04 -18.65 13.77
C CYS A 100 11.59 -19.52 12.63
N GLY A 101 11.90 -20.81 12.88
CA GLY A 101 12.51 -21.68 11.87
C GLY A 101 13.88 -21.18 11.37
N GLY A 102 14.51 -20.24 12.06
CA GLY A 102 15.71 -19.55 11.62
C GLY A 102 15.44 -18.29 10.79
N GLU A 103 14.19 -17.95 10.55
CA GLU A 103 13.75 -16.85 9.69
C GLU A 103 13.26 -15.64 10.51
N CYS A 104 14.14 -15.09 11.32
CA CYS A 104 13.87 -13.82 11.97
C CYS A 104 14.26 -12.65 11.07
N PHE A 105 13.36 -11.69 10.97
CA PHE A 105 13.60 -10.40 10.32
C PHE A 105 13.14 -9.27 11.22
N ASN A 106 13.81 -8.13 11.11
CA ASN A 106 13.41 -6.93 11.82
C ASN A 106 13.65 -5.68 10.96
N PRO A 107 12.90 -4.57 11.21
CA PRO A 107 13.05 -3.37 10.41
C PRO A 107 14.44 -2.77 10.56
N SER A 108 15.00 -2.33 9.45
CA SER A 108 16.19 -1.47 9.45
C SER A 108 15.80 0.00 9.65
N ASN A 109 16.80 0.89 9.60
CA ASN A 109 16.55 2.34 9.62
C ASN A 109 16.33 2.92 8.21
N GLU A 110 16.39 2.08 7.17
CA GLU A 110 16.21 2.48 5.79
C GLU A 110 14.80 2.15 5.32
N ARG A 111 14.22 3.07 4.55
CA ARG A 111 12.93 2.86 3.89
C ARG A 111 13.10 2.49 2.43
N ARG A 112 12.15 1.77 1.90
CA ARG A 112 12.02 1.54 0.46
C ARG A 112 11.60 2.83 -0.23
N ASN A 113 12.05 3.01 -1.47
CA ASN A 113 11.64 4.17 -2.24
C ASN A 113 10.23 3.97 -2.80
N ILE A 114 9.42 5.01 -2.76
CA ILE A 114 8.21 5.07 -3.56
C ILE A 114 8.64 5.37 -5.00
N THR A 115 8.25 4.52 -5.93
CA THR A 115 8.64 4.66 -7.35
C THR A 115 7.67 5.53 -8.12
N ARG A 116 6.37 5.43 -7.81
CA ARG A 116 5.33 6.24 -8.43
C ARG A 116 4.06 6.31 -7.59
N ILE A 117 3.26 7.32 -7.89
CA ILE A 117 1.91 7.48 -7.37
C ILE A 117 0.95 7.50 -8.57
N GLU A 118 -0.04 6.64 -8.52
CA GLU A 118 -1.12 6.56 -9.52
C GLU A 118 -2.40 7.11 -8.93
N VAL A 119 -3.12 7.88 -9.72
CA VAL A 119 -4.42 8.45 -9.34
C VAL A 119 -5.50 7.81 -10.22
N ILE A 120 -6.52 7.34 -9.58
CA ILE A 120 -7.71 6.78 -10.22
C ILE A 120 -8.86 7.75 -10.00
N LYS A 121 -9.62 7.99 -11.06
CA LYS A 121 -10.83 8.80 -11.00
C LYS A 121 -12.03 7.96 -11.38
N ILE A 122 -13.08 8.05 -10.58
CA ILE A 122 -14.35 7.38 -10.82
C ILE A 122 -15.44 8.45 -10.86
N THR A 123 -16.23 8.41 -11.92
CA THR A 123 -17.44 9.23 -12.05
C THR A 123 -18.64 8.35 -11.70
N PRO A 124 -19.43 8.67 -10.68
CA PRO A 124 -20.63 7.90 -10.35
C PRO A 124 -21.64 7.89 -11.50
N GLN A 125 -22.35 6.77 -11.67
CA GLN A 125 -23.43 6.66 -12.65
C GLN A 125 -24.53 7.70 -12.39
N ASN A 126 -25.03 8.34 -13.43
CA ASN A 126 -26.17 9.26 -13.37
C ASN A 126 -27.49 8.53 -13.57
N TYR A 127 -27.46 7.38 -14.26
CA TYR A 127 -28.64 6.56 -14.52
C TYR A 127 -28.25 5.08 -14.53
N ASN A 128 -29.22 4.21 -14.26
CA ASN A 128 -29.01 2.77 -14.38
C ASN A 128 -28.62 2.44 -15.82
N ASP A 129 -27.71 1.48 -15.98
CA ASP A 129 -27.20 1.02 -17.28
C ASP A 129 -26.21 1.99 -17.99
N GLU A 130 -25.79 3.09 -17.35
CA GLU A 130 -24.66 3.87 -17.88
C GLU A 130 -23.39 2.98 -17.91
N PRO A 131 -22.66 2.89 -19.04
CA PRO A 131 -21.49 2.04 -19.15
C PRO A 131 -20.44 2.36 -18.09
N VAL A 132 -20.12 1.39 -17.24
CA VAL A 132 -19.20 1.60 -16.10
C VAL A 132 -17.76 1.77 -16.56
N ASP A 133 -17.36 1.11 -17.63
CA ASP A 133 -15.99 1.13 -18.16
C ASP A 133 -15.53 2.53 -18.56
N GLU A 134 -16.47 3.37 -18.99
CA GLU A 134 -16.19 4.77 -19.35
C GLU A 134 -16.12 5.71 -18.13
N LEU A 135 -16.64 5.25 -16.98
CA LEU A 135 -16.71 6.03 -15.75
C LEU A 135 -15.53 5.80 -14.82
N ILE A 136 -14.69 4.81 -15.12
CA ILE A 136 -13.52 4.44 -14.33
C ILE A 136 -12.26 4.73 -15.13
N GLU A 137 -11.58 5.81 -14.79
CA GLU A 137 -10.30 6.17 -15.38
C GLU A 137 -9.15 5.56 -14.53
N ASP A 138 -8.79 4.32 -14.83
CA ASP A 138 -7.68 3.60 -14.21
C ASP A 138 -6.56 3.42 -15.26
N THR A 139 -5.47 4.12 -15.21
CA THR A 139 -4.99 5.17 -14.31
C THR A 139 -5.24 6.55 -14.94
N TRP A 140 -5.94 7.45 -14.24
CA TRP A 140 -6.19 8.80 -14.75
C TRP A 140 -4.91 9.66 -14.79
N LYS A 141 -4.06 9.59 -13.75
CA LYS A 141 -2.75 10.27 -13.71
C LYS A 141 -1.70 9.36 -13.06
N VAL A 142 -0.47 9.51 -13.54
CA VAL A 142 0.71 8.84 -12.98
C VAL A 142 1.79 9.88 -12.70
N PHE A 143 2.42 9.78 -11.56
CA PHE A 143 3.52 10.64 -11.13
C PHE A 143 4.70 9.79 -10.71
N ASP A 144 5.80 9.90 -11.45
CA ASP A 144 7.06 9.25 -11.07
C ASP A 144 7.69 9.96 -9.87
N CYS A 145 8.21 9.19 -8.95
CA CYS A 145 8.85 9.66 -7.74
C CYS A 145 10.36 9.51 -7.81
N LYS A 146 11.07 10.53 -7.37
CA LYS A 146 12.52 10.42 -7.20
C LYS A 146 12.82 9.62 -5.94
N PRO A 147 13.87 8.78 -5.94
CA PRO A 147 14.30 8.06 -4.74
C PRO A 147 14.53 9.01 -3.56
N SER A 148 13.86 8.72 -2.43
CA SER A 148 13.98 9.51 -1.20
C SER A 148 13.55 8.71 0.02
N GLN A 149 14.31 8.80 1.11
CA GLN A 149 13.94 8.20 2.40
C GLN A 149 12.75 8.94 3.07
N ASP A 150 12.51 10.20 2.70
CA ASP A 150 11.38 10.99 3.19
C ASP A 150 10.07 10.69 2.43
N GLY A 151 10.16 9.85 1.40
CA GLY A 151 9.05 9.45 0.56
C GLY A 151 8.84 10.37 -0.65
N CYS A 152 7.64 10.30 -1.21
CA CYS A 152 7.22 11.05 -2.38
C CYS A 152 6.04 11.94 -2.04
N LYS A 153 6.12 13.21 -2.43
CA LYS A 153 5.05 14.19 -2.27
C LYS A 153 4.72 14.80 -3.62
N ILE A 154 3.44 14.76 -3.99
CA ILE A 154 2.93 15.33 -5.24
C ILE A 154 1.73 16.22 -4.98
N ARG A 155 1.49 17.16 -5.88
CA ARG A 155 0.30 18.00 -5.88
C ARG A 155 -0.26 18.09 -7.30
N PHE A 156 -1.58 17.94 -7.43
CA PHE A 156 -2.25 17.97 -8.72
C PHE A 156 -3.67 18.54 -8.60
N SER A 157 -4.28 18.83 -9.74
CA SER A 157 -5.68 19.25 -9.78
C SER A 157 -6.43 18.53 -10.91
N ASP A 158 -7.75 18.40 -10.73
CA ASP A 158 -8.65 18.06 -11.83
C ASP A 158 -9.20 19.35 -12.44
N ARG A 159 -8.65 19.73 -13.61
CA ARG A 159 -9.04 20.94 -14.31
C ARG A 159 -10.36 20.81 -15.06
N GLU A 160 -10.86 19.59 -15.23
CA GLU A 160 -12.07 19.28 -15.95
C GLU A 160 -13.29 19.14 -15.05
N PHE A 161 -13.08 19.05 -13.73
CA PHE A 161 -14.14 18.81 -12.75
C PHE A 161 -15.29 19.80 -12.87
N GLN A 162 -14.97 21.11 -12.86
CA GLN A 162 -15.97 22.16 -12.94
C GLN A 162 -16.71 22.14 -14.28
N ARG A 163 -16.00 21.87 -15.36
CA ARG A 163 -16.58 21.78 -16.70
C ARG A 163 -17.52 20.58 -16.85
N ASN A 164 -17.13 19.45 -16.28
CA ASN A 164 -17.89 18.21 -16.36
C ASN A 164 -19.16 18.24 -15.51
N GLY A 165 -19.20 19.02 -14.43
CA GLY A 165 -20.37 19.22 -13.60
C GLY A 165 -20.91 17.94 -12.94
N ARG A 166 -20.08 16.90 -12.80
CA ARG A 166 -20.44 15.60 -12.20
C ARG A 166 -19.65 15.35 -10.94
N ASP A 167 -20.27 14.63 -10.02
CA ASP A 167 -19.57 14.08 -8.85
C ASP A 167 -18.39 13.22 -9.30
N SER A 168 -17.33 13.22 -8.52
CA SER A 168 -16.15 12.41 -8.79
C SER A 168 -15.58 11.85 -7.49
N VAL A 169 -15.15 10.62 -7.55
CA VAL A 169 -14.40 9.95 -6.49
C VAL A 169 -12.97 9.76 -6.94
N TYR A 170 -12.05 10.10 -6.07
CA TYR A 170 -10.62 9.95 -6.34
C TYR A 170 -10.01 9.03 -5.31
N TYR A 171 -9.13 8.14 -5.74
CA TYR A 171 -8.24 7.40 -4.85
C TYR A 171 -6.86 7.26 -5.46
N VAL A 172 -5.89 6.92 -4.65
CA VAL A 172 -4.49 6.84 -5.07
C VAL A 172 -3.88 5.50 -4.71
N ARG A 173 -2.94 5.07 -5.53
CA ARG A 173 -2.07 3.93 -5.28
C ARG A 173 -0.64 4.41 -5.20
N ALA A 174 0.04 4.15 -4.08
CA ALA A 174 1.47 4.38 -3.95
C ALA A 174 2.21 3.06 -4.18
N ILE A 175 3.13 3.05 -5.11
CA ILE A 175 3.92 1.89 -5.47
C ILE A 175 5.36 2.09 -5.00
N GLU A 176 5.83 1.23 -4.10
CA GLU A 176 7.22 1.20 -3.69
C GLU A 176 8.07 0.28 -4.59
N GLU A 177 9.38 0.35 -4.44
CA GLU A 177 10.30 -0.55 -5.10
C GLU A 177 9.97 -2.02 -4.78
N PRO A 178 10.15 -2.95 -5.72
CA PRO A 178 9.86 -4.37 -5.50
C PRO A 178 10.57 -4.91 -4.27
N SER A 179 9.86 -5.74 -3.51
CA SER A 179 10.41 -6.43 -2.35
C SER A 179 10.11 -7.91 -2.39
N LEU A 180 10.98 -8.70 -1.78
CA LEU A 180 10.74 -10.11 -1.58
C LEU A 180 9.50 -10.30 -0.70
N ARG A 181 8.73 -11.32 -1.00
CA ARG A 181 7.59 -11.71 -0.18
C ARG A 181 8.07 -12.43 1.07
N VAL A 182 7.23 -12.41 2.10
CA VAL A 182 7.41 -13.27 3.27
C VAL A 182 7.57 -14.71 2.79
N ASN A 183 8.63 -15.38 3.25
CA ASN A 183 9.05 -16.72 2.83
C ASN A 183 9.41 -16.86 1.32
N GLY A 184 9.52 -15.77 0.58
CA GLY A 184 9.88 -15.80 -0.83
C GLY A 184 11.29 -16.34 -1.08
N ASP A 185 12.20 -16.10 -0.15
CA ASP A 185 13.59 -16.53 -0.23
C ASP A 185 13.77 -18.03 0.04
N ASN A 186 12.94 -18.63 0.90
CA ASN A 186 13.14 -19.98 1.40
C ASN A 186 12.22 -21.03 0.77
N LEU A 187 11.20 -20.58 0.06
CA LEU A 187 10.24 -21.47 -0.56
C LEU A 187 10.63 -21.72 -2.02
N ARG A 188 11.29 -22.86 -2.26
CA ARG A 188 11.66 -23.36 -3.58
C ARG A 188 12.97 -22.79 -4.12
N CYS A 189 13.91 -22.54 -3.25
CA CYS A 189 15.30 -22.44 -3.67
C CYS A 189 15.82 -23.80 -4.14
N GLU A 190 16.51 -23.83 -5.27
CA GLU A 190 17.47 -24.85 -5.57
C GLU A 190 18.77 -24.44 -4.87
N TYR A 191 19.30 -25.33 -4.03
CA TYR A 191 20.50 -25.06 -3.24
C TYR A 191 21.71 -25.74 -3.88
N ASP A 192 22.87 -25.11 -3.79
CA ASP A 192 24.14 -25.73 -4.07
C ASP A 192 24.57 -26.68 -2.92
N ASP A 193 25.65 -27.38 -3.14
CA ASP A 193 26.21 -28.32 -2.14
C ASP A 193 26.71 -27.61 -0.86
N GLN A 194 26.80 -26.28 -0.88
CA GLN A 194 27.22 -25.46 0.24
C GLN A 194 25.98 -24.85 1.00
N GLY A 195 24.74 -25.11 0.51
CA GLY A 195 23.52 -24.63 1.10
C GLY A 195 23.13 -23.20 0.68
N ASN A 196 23.76 -22.65 -0.36
CA ASN A 196 23.37 -21.34 -0.89
C ASN A 196 22.25 -21.52 -1.92
N CYS A 197 21.27 -20.64 -1.89
CA CYS A 197 20.21 -20.61 -2.88
C CYS A 197 20.76 -20.13 -4.23
N ILE A 198 20.81 -21.02 -5.23
CA ILE A 198 21.32 -20.71 -6.57
C ILE A 198 20.20 -20.35 -7.55
N LYS A 199 18.97 -20.72 -7.24
CA LYS A 199 17.83 -20.42 -8.09
C LYS A 199 16.54 -20.43 -7.26
N VAL A 200 15.77 -19.37 -7.37
CA VAL A 200 14.42 -19.32 -6.80
C VAL A 200 13.42 -19.72 -7.88
N ASN A 201 12.74 -20.84 -7.68
CA ASN A 201 11.63 -21.24 -8.53
C ASN A 201 10.38 -20.41 -8.16
N ILE A 202 10.17 -19.34 -8.88
CA ILE A 202 9.01 -18.46 -8.68
C ILE A 202 7.75 -19.19 -9.14
N CYS A 203 6.78 -19.31 -8.25
CA CYS A 203 5.44 -19.69 -8.67
C CYS A 203 4.84 -18.51 -9.43
N HIS A 204 4.42 -18.71 -10.67
CA HIS A 204 3.78 -17.64 -11.47
C HIS A 204 2.55 -17.01 -10.79
N CYS A 205 1.94 -17.72 -9.88
CA CYS A 205 0.82 -17.22 -9.07
C CYS A 205 1.22 -16.24 -7.96
N LEU A 206 2.50 -15.94 -7.76
CA LEU A 206 3.01 -15.11 -6.66
C LEU A 206 3.63 -13.78 -7.11
N LEU A 207 3.52 -13.43 -8.38
CA LEU A 207 4.07 -12.19 -8.95
C LEU A 207 3.21 -10.95 -8.71
N TYR A 208 2.22 -11.02 -7.83
CA TYR A 208 1.35 -9.88 -7.56
C TYR A 208 1.91 -8.99 -6.45
N THR A 209 2.48 -7.90 -6.86
CA THR A 209 2.83 -6.79 -5.97
C THR A 209 1.63 -5.94 -5.58
N SER A 210 0.51 -6.07 -6.26
CA SER A 210 -0.83 -5.59 -5.91
C SER A 210 -1.81 -6.25 -6.88
N PRO A 211 -2.94 -6.81 -6.45
CA PRO A 211 -3.98 -7.18 -7.39
C PRO A 211 -4.52 -5.88 -8.02
N SER A 212 -4.08 -5.61 -9.24
CA SER A 212 -4.80 -4.67 -10.08
C SER A 212 -6.19 -5.26 -10.37
N PRO A 213 -7.26 -4.49 -10.36
CA PRO A 213 -8.58 -4.96 -10.82
C PRO A 213 -8.56 -5.58 -12.23
N ARG A 214 -7.51 -5.31 -13.03
CA ARG A 214 -7.31 -5.91 -14.35
C ARG A 214 -6.82 -7.35 -14.34
N ASP A 215 -6.32 -7.82 -13.19
CA ASP A 215 -5.74 -9.16 -13.07
C ASP A 215 -6.77 -10.21 -12.63
N VAL A 216 -8.02 -9.83 -12.48
CA VAL A 216 -9.15 -10.72 -12.21
C VAL A 216 -9.86 -11.03 -13.53
N HIS A 217 -9.17 -11.73 -14.44
CA HIS A 217 -9.83 -12.50 -15.47
C HIS A 217 -10.04 -13.93 -14.94
N LEU A 218 -11.23 -14.18 -14.49
CA LEU A 218 -11.78 -15.53 -14.38
C LEU A 218 -12.18 -16.06 -15.75
#